data_b878401389603e50d9686ba877bffbf5
#
_entry.id   b878401389603e50d9686ba877bffbf5
#
_cell.length_a   1.000
_cell.length_b   1.000
_cell.length_c   1.000
_cell.angle_alpha   90.00
_cell.angle_beta   90.00
_cell.angle_gamma   90.00
#
_symmetry.space_group_name_H-M   'P 1'
#
loop_
_entity.id
_entity.type
_entity.pdbx_description
1 polymer ?
#
loop_
_entity_poly.entity_id
_entity_poly.type
_entity_poly.pdbx_seq_one_letter_code
_entity_poly.pdbx_strand_id
1 'polypeptide(L)'
;DYYGANMLDGGKGNDRICVASMDRGLPGRNIIQGGEGDDEIYLGTGTHNVTGGQGNDTFNFFCYEGIESNSSIWDFEKNKDKITLITRDYRKIDISKMKKVDKLSGDKNEFSLNYNKPANKTIIDVSTSSNDDKSIVHIEIVGIFNHDELFAV
;
A
#
# COMPACT_ATOMS: atom_id res chain seq x y z
N ASP A 1 -0.58 11.80 -16.75
CA ASP A 1 0.13 10.90 -17.70
C ASP A 1 0.01 9.46 -17.24
N TYR A 2 -0.62 8.63 -18.08
CA TYR A 2 -0.80 7.20 -17.77
C TYR A 2 0.51 6.39 -17.77
N TYR A 3 1.62 6.94 -18.22
CA TYR A 3 2.88 6.23 -18.51
C TYR A 3 4.13 6.93 -17.99
N GLY A 4 4.01 7.92 -17.10
CA GLY A 4 5.12 8.76 -16.67
C GLY A 4 5.53 8.56 -15.22
N ALA A 5 6.67 9.15 -14.87
CA ALA A 5 7.00 9.43 -13.48
C ALA A 5 6.25 10.69 -13.06
N ASN A 6 5.29 10.56 -12.16
CA ASN A 6 4.50 11.67 -11.67
C ASN A 6 4.94 12.05 -10.25
N MET A 7 4.89 13.34 -9.96
CA MET A 7 5.03 13.85 -8.61
C MET A 7 3.70 14.50 -8.21
N LEU A 8 3.13 14.03 -7.09
CA LEU A 8 1.90 14.55 -6.53
C LEU A 8 2.18 15.04 -5.12
N ASP A 9 1.72 16.23 -4.81
CA ASP A 9 1.88 16.89 -3.52
C ASP A 9 0.51 17.44 -3.11
N GLY A 10 -0.03 16.97 -1.98
CA GLY A 10 -1.30 17.44 -1.42
C GLY A 10 -1.15 18.83 -0.82
N GLY A 11 -0.06 19.07 -0.11
CA GLY A 11 0.25 20.37 0.46
C GLY A 11 -0.24 20.56 1.89
N LYS A 12 -1.15 21.48 2.13
CA LYS A 12 -1.74 21.73 3.46
C LYS A 12 -3.21 21.37 3.47
N GLY A 13 -3.64 20.75 4.54
CA GLY A 13 -5.02 20.33 4.71
C GLY A 13 -5.14 18.81 4.61
N ASN A 14 -6.37 18.33 4.76
CA ASN A 14 -6.63 16.91 4.66
C ASN A 14 -6.94 16.56 3.19
N ASP A 15 -6.00 15.94 2.53
CA ASP A 15 -6.05 15.69 1.11
C ASP A 15 -6.46 14.25 0.76
N ARG A 16 -7.03 14.10 -0.41
CA ARG A 16 -7.30 12.80 -0.99
C ARG A 16 -6.55 12.62 -2.30
N ILE A 17 -5.50 11.82 -2.27
CA ILE A 17 -4.63 11.58 -3.41
C ILE A 17 -4.91 10.17 -3.94
N CYS A 18 -5.32 10.06 -5.21
CA CYS A 18 -5.60 8.78 -5.83
C CYS A 18 -4.66 8.52 -7.02
N VAL A 19 -3.84 7.49 -6.90
CA VAL A 19 -2.92 7.03 -7.93
C VAL A 19 -3.29 5.60 -8.29
N ALA A 20 -4.47 5.44 -8.86
CA ALA A 20 -4.98 4.16 -9.30
C ALA A 20 -5.04 4.12 -10.82
N SER A 21 -4.06 3.47 -11.45
CA SER A 21 -4.29 3.00 -12.82
C SER A 21 -5.16 1.77 -12.74
N MET A 22 -6.36 1.86 -13.29
CA MET A 22 -7.29 0.72 -13.35
C MET A 22 -7.02 -0.18 -14.57
N ASP A 23 -6.14 0.25 -15.47
CA ASP A 23 -5.77 -0.51 -16.66
C ASP A 23 -4.53 -1.37 -16.37
N ARG A 24 -4.54 -2.58 -16.90
CA ARG A 24 -3.36 -3.48 -16.96
C ARG A 24 -2.24 -2.88 -17.86
N GLY A 25 -2.23 -1.57 -18.03
CA GLY A 25 -1.24 -0.81 -18.75
C GLY A 25 0.07 -0.69 -17.98
N LEU A 26 1.08 -0.19 -18.64
CA LEU A 26 2.44 -0.07 -18.10
C LEU A 26 2.48 0.65 -16.75
N PRO A 27 3.13 0.06 -15.74
CA PRO A 27 3.16 0.62 -14.40
C PRO A 27 3.91 1.96 -14.38
N GLY A 28 3.23 3.00 -13.96
CA GLY A 28 3.86 4.31 -13.69
C GLY A 28 4.77 4.25 -12.47
N ARG A 29 5.74 5.16 -12.43
CA ARG A 29 6.52 5.44 -11.21
C ARG A 29 6.05 6.76 -10.63
N ASN A 30 5.58 6.75 -9.39
CA ASN A 30 5.02 7.93 -8.78
C ASN A 30 5.75 8.28 -7.48
N ILE A 31 5.96 9.57 -7.27
CA ILE A 31 6.39 10.14 -6.00
C ILE A 31 5.19 10.88 -5.43
N ILE A 32 4.79 10.53 -4.22
CA ILE A 32 3.56 11.01 -3.60
C ILE A 32 3.92 11.58 -2.23
N GLN A 33 3.46 12.80 -1.99
CA GLN A 33 3.57 13.49 -0.70
C GLN A 33 2.18 13.92 -0.28
N GLY A 34 1.71 13.48 0.90
CA GLY A 34 0.46 13.95 1.49
C GLY A 34 0.61 15.41 1.91
N GLY A 35 1.49 15.67 2.84
CA GLY A 35 1.82 17.03 3.26
C GLY A 35 1.54 17.31 4.74
N GLU A 36 0.82 18.39 5.03
CA GLU A 36 0.37 18.73 6.38
C GLU A 36 -1.13 18.43 6.50
N GLY A 37 -1.52 17.55 7.38
CA GLY A 37 -2.91 17.18 7.64
C GLY A 37 -3.14 15.68 7.64
N ASP A 38 -4.36 15.26 7.86
CA ASP A 38 -4.73 13.83 7.86
C ASP A 38 -5.12 13.42 6.43
N ASP A 39 -4.20 12.76 5.73
CA ASP A 39 -4.32 12.48 4.30
C ASP A 39 -4.81 11.07 4.00
N GLU A 40 -5.56 10.93 2.91
CA GLU A 40 -5.97 9.64 2.36
C GLU A 40 -5.27 9.40 1.02
N ILE A 41 -4.34 8.45 0.98
CA ILE A 41 -3.56 8.12 -0.21
C ILE A 41 -4.00 6.76 -0.75
N TYR A 42 -4.44 6.71 -1.99
CA TYR A 42 -4.95 5.53 -2.68
C TYR A 42 -3.97 5.06 -3.75
N LEU A 43 -3.47 3.85 -3.61
CA LEU A 43 -2.41 3.28 -4.43
C LEU A 43 -2.89 2.05 -5.20
N GLY A 44 -2.79 2.11 -6.50
CA GLY A 44 -3.12 1.01 -7.42
C GLY A 44 -1.88 0.39 -8.06
N THR A 45 -2.00 -0.07 -9.30
CA THR A 45 -0.91 -0.66 -10.05
C THR A 45 0.24 0.32 -10.28
N GLY A 46 1.47 -0.14 -10.09
CA GLY A 46 2.68 0.64 -10.35
C GLY A 46 3.71 0.61 -9.23
N THR A 47 4.73 1.43 -9.38
CA THR A 47 5.78 1.64 -8.37
C THR A 47 5.58 3.01 -7.73
N HIS A 48 5.43 3.03 -6.40
CA HIS A 48 5.12 4.25 -5.68
C HIS A 48 6.13 4.50 -4.56
N ASN A 49 6.68 5.71 -4.50
CA ASN A 49 7.42 6.22 -3.36
C ASN A 49 6.51 7.21 -2.62
N VAL A 50 6.18 6.91 -1.37
CA VAL A 50 5.11 7.58 -0.65
C VAL A 50 5.62 8.14 0.67
N THR A 51 5.24 9.38 0.93
CA THR A 51 5.44 10.08 2.19
C THR A 51 4.09 10.63 2.63
N GLY A 52 3.62 10.26 3.82
CA GLY A 52 2.37 10.78 4.39
C GLY A 52 2.54 12.23 4.79
N GLY A 53 3.55 12.51 5.59
CA GLY A 53 3.82 13.83 6.10
C GLY A 53 3.42 14.01 7.57
N GLN A 54 2.85 15.16 7.89
CA GLN A 54 2.40 15.45 9.25
C GLN A 54 0.91 15.18 9.39
N GLY A 55 0.54 14.36 10.35
CA GLY A 55 -0.85 14.06 10.65
C GLY A 55 -1.10 12.58 10.88
N ASN A 56 -2.36 12.18 10.71
CA ASN A 56 -2.76 10.77 10.80
C ASN A 56 -3.14 10.29 9.41
N ASP A 57 -2.17 9.72 8.70
CA ASP A 57 -2.33 9.39 7.30
C ASP A 57 -2.89 7.98 7.09
N THR A 58 -3.64 7.81 6.03
CA THR A 58 -4.18 6.51 5.64
C THR A 58 -3.68 6.12 4.26
N PHE A 59 -2.89 5.04 4.21
CA PHE A 59 -2.40 4.45 2.99
C PHE A 59 -3.33 3.31 2.56
N ASN A 60 -4.11 3.54 1.52
CA ASN A 60 -5.11 2.61 1.00
C ASN A 60 -4.56 1.88 -0.23
N PHE A 61 -4.40 0.57 -0.14
CA PHE A 61 -3.90 -0.26 -1.23
C PHE A 61 -5.04 -1.03 -1.89
N PHE A 62 -5.21 -0.84 -3.19
CA PHE A 62 -6.13 -1.65 -3.97
C PHE A 62 -5.63 -3.08 -4.08
N CYS A 63 -6.47 -4.02 -3.67
CA CYS A 63 -6.19 -5.45 -3.63
C CYS A 63 -7.32 -6.19 -4.37
N TYR A 64 -7.18 -6.34 -5.68
CA TYR A 64 -8.08 -7.11 -6.52
C TYR A 64 -7.32 -7.74 -7.69
N GLU A 65 -7.96 -8.64 -8.40
CA GLU A 65 -7.37 -9.35 -9.53
C GLU A 65 -6.79 -8.40 -10.60
N GLY A 66 -5.56 -8.62 -11.00
CA GLY A 66 -4.83 -7.83 -11.99
C GLY A 66 -4.02 -6.66 -11.40
N ILE A 67 -4.03 -6.43 -10.08
CA ILE A 67 -3.18 -5.42 -9.45
C ILE A 67 -1.77 -5.99 -9.22
N GLU A 68 -0.77 -5.29 -9.77
CA GLU A 68 0.64 -5.42 -9.39
C GLU A 68 1.14 -4.08 -8.87
N SER A 69 1.46 -4.01 -7.61
CA SER A 69 1.89 -2.79 -6.94
C SER A 69 3.17 -3.04 -6.15
N ASN A 70 4.10 -2.10 -6.26
CA ASN A 70 5.33 -2.08 -5.48
C ASN A 70 5.48 -0.69 -4.86
N SER A 71 5.27 -0.59 -3.57
CA SER A 71 5.21 0.69 -2.88
C SER A 71 6.19 0.74 -1.72
N SER A 72 6.80 1.90 -1.52
CA SER A 72 7.66 2.21 -0.38
C SER A 72 7.11 3.39 0.38
N ILE A 73 6.81 3.20 1.67
CA ILE A 73 6.40 4.25 2.60
C ILE A 73 7.62 4.63 3.44
N TRP A 74 7.98 5.91 3.43
CA TRP A 74 9.24 6.38 4.00
C TRP A 74 9.15 6.93 5.42
N ASP A 75 7.97 7.38 5.85
CA ASP A 75 7.75 8.13 7.08
C ASP A 75 6.58 7.65 7.94
N PHE A 76 6.20 6.39 7.82
CA PHE A 76 5.10 5.82 8.60
C PHE A 76 5.29 6.05 10.10
N GLU A 77 4.31 6.69 10.72
CA GLU A 77 4.31 7.01 12.15
C GLU A 77 3.36 6.07 12.93
N LYS A 78 3.95 5.31 13.84
CA LYS A 78 3.18 4.43 14.76
C LYS A 78 2.14 5.24 15.55
N ASN A 79 0.95 4.67 15.69
CA ASN A 79 -0.21 5.22 16.39
C ASN A 79 -0.83 6.49 15.74
N LYS A 80 -0.34 6.89 14.59
CA LYS A 80 -0.93 7.95 13.78
C LYS A 80 -1.39 7.39 12.45
N ASP A 81 -0.47 6.79 11.71
CA ASP A 81 -0.73 6.29 10.38
C ASP A 81 -1.30 4.87 10.39
N LYS A 82 -1.96 4.53 9.30
CA LYS A 82 -2.51 3.18 9.11
C LYS A 82 -2.46 2.74 7.65
N ILE A 83 -2.39 1.43 7.48
CA ILE A 83 -2.54 0.77 6.19
C ILE A 83 -3.93 0.17 6.10
N THR A 84 -4.57 0.35 4.96
CA THR A 84 -5.87 -0.25 4.65
C THR A 84 -5.77 -0.98 3.32
N LEU A 85 -6.21 -2.22 3.28
CA LEU A 85 -6.41 -2.96 2.04
C LEU A 85 -7.85 -2.76 1.58
N ILE A 86 -8.04 -2.46 0.31
CA ILE A 86 -9.36 -2.14 -0.23
C ILE A 86 -9.66 -2.89 -1.52
N THR A 87 -10.93 -3.18 -1.73
CA THR A 87 -11.43 -3.75 -2.97
C THR A 87 -11.55 -2.70 -4.08
N ARG A 88 -11.88 -3.13 -5.30
CA ARG A 88 -12.07 -2.24 -6.45
C ARG A 88 -13.17 -1.19 -6.24
N ASP A 89 -14.17 -1.51 -5.43
CA ASP A 89 -15.28 -0.64 -5.05
C ASP A 89 -15.07 0.08 -3.71
N TYR A 90 -13.80 0.28 -3.31
CA TYR A 90 -13.36 1.03 -2.13
C TYR A 90 -13.83 0.45 -0.77
N ARG A 91 -14.27 -0.81 -0.73
CA ARG A 91 -14.59 -1.47 0.54
C ARG A 91 -13.33 -1.98 1.23
N LYS A 92 -13.24 -1.78 2.53
CA LYS A 92 -12.13 -2.32 3.34
C LYS A 92 -12.14 -3.84 3.34
N ILE A 93 -10.96 -4.42 3.15
CA ILE A 93 -10.73 -5.85 3.31
C ILE A 93 -10.37 -6.10 4.77
N ASP A 94 -11.08 -7.02 5.39
CA ASP A 94 -10.80 -7.46 6.75
C ASP A 94 -9.60 -8.42 6.73
N ILE A 95 -8.43 -7.90 7.07
CA ILE A 95 -7.18 -8.66 7.06
C ILE A 95 -7.21 -9.84 8.05
N SER A 96 -8.04 -9.79 9.08
CA SER A 96 -8.19 -10.90 10.03
C SER A 96 -8.78 -12.17 9.39
N LYS A 97 -9.44 -12.01 8.25
CA LYS A 97 -10.00 -13.11 7.44
C LYS A 97 -9.05 -13.62 6.37
N MET A 98 -7.90 -12.99 6.22
CA MET A 98 -6.86 -13.43 5.30
C MET A 98 -5.95 -14.45 5.99
N LYS A 99 -5.43 -15.37 5.21
CA LYS A 99 -4.46 -16.38 5.69
C LYS A 99 -3.07 -15.75 5.78
N LYS A 100 -2.55 -15.64 7.00
CA LYS A 100 -1.16 -15.24 7.22
C LYS A 100 -0.21 -16.40 6.89
N VAL A 101 0.79 -16.13 6.07
CA VAL A 101 1.80 -17.09 5.64
C VAL A 101 3.20 -16.47 5.76
N ASP A 102 4.24 -17.31 5.85
CA ASP A 102 5.63 -16.82 5.85
C ASP A 102 6.06 -16.33 4.47
N LYS A 103 5.55 -17.00 3.43
CA LYS A 103 5.74 -16.67 2.02
C LYS A 103 4.47 -16.99 1.25
N LEU A 104 4.09 -16.11 0.33
CA LEU A 104 2.92 -16.34 -0.52
C LEU A 104 3.08 -17.63 -1.32
N SER A 105 2.05 -18.47 -1.28
CA SER A 105 1.98 -19.71 -2.07
C SER A 105 1.42 -19.50 -3.47
N GLY A 106 0.75 -18.37 -3.68
CA GLY A 106 -0.03 -18.06 -4.88
C GLY A 106 -1.52 -18.34 -4.71
N ASP A 107 -1.93 -18.70 -3.50
CA ASP A 107 -3.34 -18.84 -3.17
C ASP A 107 -4.00 -17.48 -2.94
N LYS A 108 -5.30 -17.44 -3.15
CA LYS A 108 -6.10 -16.25 -2.92
C LYS A 108 -6.20 -15.92 -1.43
N ASN A 109 -6.22 -14.62 -1.13
CA ASN A 109 -6.41 -14.09 0.22
C ASN A 109 -5.29 -14.48 1.21
N GLU A 110 -4.07 -14.57 0.73
CA GLU A 110 -2.90 -14.71 1.59
C GLU A 110 -2.19 -13.37 1.78
N PHE A 111 -1.59 -13.19 2.95
CA PHE A 111 -0.63 -12.13 3.17
C PHE A 111 0.57 -12.63 3.96
N SER A 112 1.72 -12.01 3.75
CA SER A 112 2.91 -12.21 4.57
C SER A 112 3.34 -10.88 5.21
N LEU A 113 3.92 -10.98 6.40
CA LEU A 113 4.50 -9.85 7.14
C LEU A 113 5.89 -10.27 7.58
N ASN A 114 6.90 -9.68 6.97
CA ASN A 114 8.30 -10.01 7.17
C ASN A 114 9.12 -8.77 7.57
N TYR A 115 10.31 -8.99 8.10
CA TYR A 115 11.18 -7.92 8.56
C TYR A 115 12.57 -8.05 7.94
N ASN A 116 13.03 -6.99 7.32
CA ASN A 116 14.44 -6.82 6.95
C ASN A 116 15.12 -5.94 8.00
N LYS A 117 15.58 -6.56 9.09
CA LYS A 117 16.18 -5.83 10.22
C LYS A 117 17.43 -5.03 9.83
N PRO A 118 18.38 -5.58 9.03
CA PRO A 118 19.54 -4.81 8.59
C PRO A 118 19.18 -3.53 7.81
N ALA A 119 18.13 -3.57 7.01
CA ALA A 119 17.63 -2.42 6.25
C ALA A 119 16.60 -1.58 7.02
N ASN A 120 16.23 -1.97 8.24
CA ASN A 120 15.18 -1.35 9.05
C ASN A 120 13.86 -1.22 8.27
N LYS A 121 13.39 -2.32 7.71
CA LYS A 121 12.16 -2.34 6.91
C LYS A 121 11.18 -3.41 7.36
N THR A 122 9.91 -3.07 7.30
CA THR A 122 8.78 -4.00 7.34
C THR A 122 8.31 -4.25 5.92
N ILE A 123 8.05 -5.50 5.58
CA ILE A 123 7.66 -5.93 4.23
C ILE A 123 6.32 -6.67 4.34
N ILE A 124 5.35 -6.21 3.57
CA ILE A 124 4.03 -6.82 3.47
C ILE A 124 3.82 -7.23 2.01
N ASP A 125 3.48 -8.48 1.79
CA ASP A 125 3.04 -8.98 0.50
C ASP A 125 1.61 -9.51 0.62
N VAL A 126 0.76 -9.12 -0.31
CA VAL A 126 -0.65 -9.52 -0.34
C VAL A 126 -0.97 -10.16 -1.68
N SER A 127 -1.53 -11.37 -1.65
CA SER A 127 -2.06 -12.06 -2.83
C SER A 127 -3.58 -12.02 -2.85
N THR A 128 -4.14 -11.51 -3.92
CA THR A 128 -5.59 -11.31 -4.04
C THR A 128 -6.24 -12.12 -5.15
N SER A 129 -5.46 -12.87 -5.91
CA SER A 129 -5.96 -13.74 -6.99
C SER A 129 -5.56 -15.20 -6.82
N SER A 130 -6.31 -16.08 -7.44
CA SER A 130 -6.02 -17.51 -7.50
C SER A 130 -5.27 -17.89 -8.79
N ASN A 131 -4.15 -18.58 -8.61
CA ASN A 131 -3.45 -19.49 -9.52
C ASN A 131 -2.72 -18.99 -10.77
N ASP A 132 -3.14 -17.98 -11.51
CA ASP A 132 -2.44 -17.60 -12.76
C ASP A 132 -2.25 -16.10 -12.96
N ASP A 133 -3.00 -15.28 -12.27
CA ASP A 133 -2.81 -13.83 -12.25
C ASP A 133 -1.96 -13.44 -11.02
N LYS A 134 -0.76 -12.99 -11.28
CA LYS A 134 0.21 -12.53 -10.26
C LYS A 134 -0.23 -11.18 -9.66
N SER A 135 -1.41 -11.14 -9.08
CA SER A 135 -1.87 -9.94 -8.39
C SER A 135 -1.22 -9.89 -7.01
N ILE A 136 -0.07 -9.26 -6.94
CA ILE A 136 0.69 -9.07 -5.71
C ILE A 136 0.80 -7.59 -5.41
N VAL A 137 0.38 -7.23 -4.22
CA VAL A 137 0.62 -5.92 -3.63
C VAL A 137 1.81 -6.05 -2.69
N HIS A 138 2.95 -5.46 -3.09
CA HIS A 138 4.18 -5.42 -2.30
C HIS A 138 4.33 -4.06 -1.65
N ILE A 139 4.50 -4.04 -0.33
CA ILE A 139 4.63 -2.82 0.46
C ILE A 139 5.88 -2.92 1.32
N GLU A 140 6.80 -2.00 1.13
CA GLU A 140 7.94 -1.78 2.03
C GLU A 140 7.68 -0.54 2.90
N ILE A 141 7.94 -0.65 4.19
CA ILE A 141 7.79 0.45 5.13
C ILE A 141 9.12 0.65 5.85
N VAL A 142 9.65 1.85 5.85
CA VAL A 142 10.84 2.18 6.63
C VAL A 142 10.47 2.15 8.12
N GLY A 143 11.11 1.26 8.88
CA GLY A 143 10.80 0.97 10.28
C GLY A 143 10.36 -0.47 10.49
N ILE A 144 10.33 -0.89 11.74
CA ILE A 144 9.88 -2.22 12.16
C ILE A 144 8.57 -2.09 12.91
N PHE A 145 7.50 -2.58 12.31
CA PHE A 145 6.14 -2.48 12.83
C PHE A 145 5.47 -3.86 12.87
N ASN A 146 4.75 -4.15 13.94
CA ASN A 146 3.95 -5.36 14.02
C ASN A 146 2.57 -5.17 13.32
N HIS A 147 1.82 -6.25 13.23
CA HIS A 147 0.50 -6.27 12.59
C HIS A 147 -0.45 -5.19 13.14
N ASP A 148 -0.56 -5.08 14.48
CA ASP A 148 -1.52 -4.18 15.11
C ASP A 148 -1.15 -2.70 14.96
N GLU A 149 0.14 -2.44 14.80
CA GLU A 149 0.66 -1.10 14.55
C GLU A 149 0.39 -0.60 13.13
N LEU A 150 0.28 -1.53 12.16
CA LEU A 150 0.06 -1.23 10.75
C LEU A 150 -1.41 -1.16 10.38
N PHE A 151 -2.19 -2.14 10.86
CA PHE A 151 -3.59 -2.33 10.50
C PHE A 151 -4.52 -1.99 11.67
N ALA A 152 -4.26 -0.91 12.37
CA ALA A 152 -5.11 -0.47 13.48
C ALA A 152 -6.58 -0.36 13.03
N VAL A 153 -7.41 -1.03 13.78
CA VAL A 153 -8.86 -1.12 13.52
C VAL A 153 -9.53 0.22 13.84
#